data_6c53e1e6fbf36b9153a6c50bb37ff1a3
#
_entry.id   6c53e1e6fbf36b9153a6c50bb37ff1a3
#
_cell.length_a   1.000
_cell.length_b   1.000
_cell.length_c   1.000
_cell.angle_alpha   90.00
_cell.angle_beta   90.00
_cell.angle_gamma   90.00
#
_symmetry.space_group_name_H-M   'P 1'
#
loop_
_entity.id
_entity.type
_entity.pdbx_description
1 polymer ?
#
loop_
_entity_poly.entity_id
_entity_poly.type
_entity_poly.pdbx_seq_one_letter_code
_entity_poly.pdbx_strand_id
1 'polypeptide(L)'
;MLVVWSDKLSVGVKSIDDQHKKLVTLVNQLHDGMMAGKGKEAVGPVLKGLIDYTASHFKYEEDLFARTGYPEGAAHKKDHDDLVKKVLEIQKKYEQSGPGVLTIQVMNFLKDWLTAHILGSDMKYGPHLVAKGIK
;
A
#
# COMPACT_ATOMS: atom_id res chain seq x y z
N MET A 1 -0.26 16.08 -6.20
CA MET A 1 -0.39 14.66 -5.83
C MET A 1 0.98 14.00 -5.75
N LEU A 2 1.22 13.22 -4.70
CA LEU A 2 2.48 12.50 -4.54
C LEU A 2 2.60 11.32 -5.50
N VAL A 3 1.50 10.57 -5.68
CA VAL A 3 1.44 9.42 -6.57
C VAL A 3 0.30 9.61 -7.55
N VAL A 4 0.52 9.33 -8.84
CA VAL A 4 -0.50 9.41 -9.88
C VAL A 4 -0.74 8.02 -10.45
N TRP A 5 -2.00 7.57 -10.42
CA TRP A 5 -2.36 6.31 -11.04
C TRP A 5 -2.25 6.39 -12.56
N SER A 6 -1.72 5.34 -13.16
CA SER A 6 -1.75 5.15 -14.61
C SER A 6 -1.91 3.66 -14.92
N ASP A 7 -2.25 3.36 -16.16
CA ASP A 7 -2.41 1.96 -16.59
C ASP A 7 -1.11 1.15 -16.47
N LYS A 8 0.03 1.81 -16.36
CA LYS A 8 1.31 1.14 -16.10
C LYS A 8 1.33 0.44 -14.74
N LEU A 9 0.48 0.84 -13.82
CA LEU A 9 0.35 0.24 -12.49
C LEU A 9 -0.70 -0.88 -12.45
N SER A 10 -1.43 -1.12 -13.54
CA SER A 10 -2.41 -2.20 -13.61
C SER A 10 -1.72 -3.56 -13.61
N VAL A 11 -2.24 -4.48 -12.78
CA VAL A 11 -1.77 -5.88 -12.76
C VAL A 11 -2.65 -6.80 -13.63
N GLY A 12 -3.68 -6.23 -14.29
CA GLY A 12 -4.61 -7.00 -15.11
C GLY A 12 -5.76 -7.64 -14.37
N VAL A 13 -5.89 -7.38 -13.08
CA VAL A 13 -6.98 -7.89 -12.24
C VAL A 13 -7.73 -6.68 -11.67
N LYS A 14 -8.97 -6.47 -12.11
CA LYS A 14 -9.74 -5.27 -11.78
C LYS A 14 -9.88 -5.05 -10.27
N SER A 15 -10.20 -6.10 -9.52
CA SER A 15 -10.39 -5.98 -8.07
C SER A 15 -9.13 -5.52 -7.37
N ILE A 16 -7.97 -6.01 -7.81
CA ILE A 16 -6.68 -5.60 -7.25
C ILE A 16 -6.33 -4.19 -7.68
N ASP A 17 -6.55 -3.86 -8.96
CA ASP A 17 -6.31 -2.50 -9.45
C ASP A 17 -7.15 -1.46 -8.68
N ASP A 18 -8.41 -1.78 -8.40
CA ASP A 18 -9.29 -0.89 -7.62
C ASP A 18 -8.74 -0.70 -6.20
N GLN A 19 -8.21 -1.74 -5.58
CA GLN A 19 -7.59 -1.66 -4.26
C GLN A 19 -6.30 -0.84 -4.30
N HIS A 20 -5.48 -1.01 -5.33
CA HIS A 20 -4.27 -0.21 -5.52
C HIS A 20 -4.60 1.27 -5.71
N LYS A 21 -5.64 1.58 -6.48
CA LYS A 21 -6.12 2.97 -6.63
C LYS A 21 -6.52 3.57 -5.29
N LYS A 22 -7.17 2.78 -4.43
CA LYS A 22 -7.53 3.22 -3.09
C LYS A 22 -6.30 3.52 -2.23
N LEU A 23 -5.29 2.66 -2.31
CA LEU A 23 -4.01 2.89 -1.61
C LEU A 23 -3.34 4.18 -2.09
N VAL A 24 -3.30 4.41 -3.40
CA VAL A 24 -2.78 5.65 -3.99
C VAL A 24 -3.53 6.86 -3.43
N THR A 25 -4.85 6.80 -3.38
CA THR A 25 -5.68 7.87 -2.84
C THR A 25 -5.34 8.15 -1.37
N LEU A 26 -5.21 7.11 -0.56
CA LEU A 26 -4.90 7.27 0.88
C LEU A 26 -3.51 7.87 1.10
N VAL A 27 -2.51 7.42 0.34
CA VAL A 27 -1.16 7.99 0.42
C VAL A 27 -1.18 9.47 0.03
N ASN A 28 -1.91 9.82 -1.03
CA ASN A 28 -2.04 11.21 -1.47
C ASN A 28 -2.75 12.07 -0.42
N GLN A 29 -3.81 11.55 0.22
CA GLN A 29 -4.51 12.27 1.29
C GLN A 29 -3.59 12.54 2.48
N LEU A 30 -2.77 11.56 2.86
CA LEU A 30 -1.81 11.71 3.94
C LEU A 30 -0.78 12.79 3.61
N HIS A 31 -0.24 12.75 2.39
CA HIS A 31 0.71 13.74 1.90
C HIS A 31 0.10 15.14 1.88
N ASP A 32 -1.11 15.27 1.34
CA ASP A 32 -1.80 16.57 1.25
C ASP A 32 -2.06 17.15 2.64
N GLY A 33 -2.47 16.31 3.60
CA GLY A 33 -2.65 16.72 4.98
C GLY A 33 -1.35 17.20 5.63
N MET A 34 -0.26 16.51 5.37
CA MET A 34 1.07 16.90 5.85
C MET A 34 1.50 18.24 5.26
N MET A 35 1.35 18.40 3.94
CA MET A 35 1.76 19.64 3.24
C MET A 35 0.91 20.84 3.64
N ALA A 36 -0.35 20.61 3.97
CA ALA A 36 -1.25 21.66 4.45
C ALA A 36 -1.05 22.02 5.94
N GLY A 37 -0.12 21.34 6.61
CA GLY A 37 0.15 21.57 8.04
C GLY A 37 -1.01 21.17 8.95
N LYS A 38 -1.84 20.23 8.54
CA LYS A 38 -2.99 19.79 9.34
C LYS A 38 -2.54 19.06 10.60
N GLY A 39 -3.28 19.26 11.66
CA GLY A 39 -2.96 18.69 12.96
C GLY A 39 -3.27 17.20 13.06
N LYS A 40 -2.90 16.64 14.23
CA LYS A 40 -3.06 15.22 14.56
C LYS A 40 -4.48 14.71 14.32
N GLU A 41 -5.49 15.51 14.65
CA GLU A 41 -6.89 15.12 14.53
C GLU A 41 -7.34 14.91 13.09
N ALA A 42 -6.72 15.63 12.14
CA ALA A 42 -7.05 15.50 10.73
C ALA A 42 -6.21 14.41 10.05
N VAL A 43 -4.94 14.28 10.41
CA VAL A 43 -3.98 13.37 9.76
C VAL A 43 -4.06 11.95 10.34
N GLY A 44 -4.27 11.83 11.65
CA GLY A 44 -4.30 10.53 12.33
C GLY A 44 -5.29 9.53 11.74
N PRO A 45 -6.55 9.91 11.51
CA PRO A 45 -7.53 9.00 10.90
C PRO A 45 -7.12 8.54 9.49
N VAL A 46 -6.49 9.40 8.69
CA VAL A 46 -6.01 9.03 7.36
C VAL A 46 -4.88 8.01 7.46
N LEU A 47 -3.93 8.24 8.37
CA LEU A 47 -2.83 7.29 8.59
C LEU A 47 -3.35 5.94 9.06
N LYS A 48 -4.29 5.93 10.01
CA LYS A 48 -4.91 4.69 10.48
C LYS A 48 -5.65 3.99 9.35
N GLY A 49 -6.41 4.73 8.56
CA GLY A 49 -7.13 4.18 7.42
C GLY A 49 -6.20 3.54 6.39
N LEU A 50 -5.06 4.19 6.12
CA LEU A 50 -4.05 3.64 5.21
C LEU A 50 -3.49 2.32 5.75
N ILE A 51 -3.18 2.24 7.03
CA ILE A 51 -2.63 1.04 7.65
C ILE A 51 -3.66 -0.10 7.62
N ASP A 52 -4.89 0.17 8.04
CA ASP A 52 -5.96 -0.83 8.07
C ASP A 52 -6.26 -1.35 6.67
N TYR A 53 -6.33 -0.46 5.69
CA TYR A 53 -6.60 -0.84 4.30
C TYR A 53 -5.45 -1.63 3.70
N THR A 54 -4.22 -1.27 4.00
CA THR A 54 -3.03 -1.99 3.54
C THR A 54 -3.05 -3.44 4.06
N ALA A 55 -3.34 -3.64 5.33
CA ALA A 55 -3.43 -4.98 5.91
C ALA A 55 -4.54 -5.81 5.26
N SER A 56 -5.70 -5.22 5.03
CA SER A 56 -6.83 -5.86 4.37
C SER A 56 -6.51 -6.24 2.93
N HIS A 57 -5.87 -5.33 2.19
CA HIS A 57 -5.46 -5.56 0.81
C HIS A 57 -4.44 -6.70 0.71
N PHE A 58 -3.45 -6.72 1.60
CA PHE A 58 -2.43 -7.77 1.62
C PHE A 58 -3.06 -9.14 1.89
N LYS A 59 -4.00 -9.20 2.82
CA LYS A 59 -4.72 -10.44 3.11
C LYS A 59 -5.49 -10.92 1.88
N TYR A 60 -6.15 -10.01 1.17
CA TYR A 60 -6.87 -10.32 -0.06
C TYR A 60 -5.95 -10.96 -1.10
N GLU A 61 -4.76 -10.37 -1.32
CA GLU A 61 -3.79 -10.94 -2.24
C GLU A 61 -3.29 -12.31 -1.79
N GLU A 62 -2.95 -12.45 -0.50
CA GLU A 62 -2.44 -13.71 0.05
C GLU A 62 -3.46 -14.83 -0.06
N ASP A 63 -4.74 -14.53 0.15
CA ASP A 63 -5.83 -15.49 -0.04
C ASP A 63 -5.92 -15.95 -1.49
N LEU A 64 -5.75 -15.04 -2.45
CA LEU A 64 -5.71 -15.38 -3.87
C LEU A 64 -4.50 -16.26 -4.21
N PHE A 65 -3.35 -15.99 -3.63
CA PHE A 65 -2.15 -16.82 -3.84
C PHE A 65 -2.38 -18.26 -3.33
N ALA A 66 -2.98 -18.40 -2.16
CA ALA A 66 -3.28 -19.71 -1.60
C ALA A 66 -4.29 -20.47 -2.47
N ARG A 67 -5.31 -19.78 -2.96
CA ARG A 67 -6.36 -20.38 -3.80
C ARG A 67 -5.86 -20.79 -5.18
N THR A 68 -4.88 -20.07 -5.71
CA THR A 68 -4.39 -20.29 -7.08
C THR A 68 -3.04 -21.01 -7.12
N GLY A 69 -2.41 -21.27 -5.98
CA GLY A 69 -1.12 -21.96 -5.93
C GLY A 69 0.03 -21.13 -6.49
N TYR A 70 0.04 -19.82 -6.24
CA TYR A 70 1.10 -18.95 -6.75
C TYR A 70 2.46 -19.35 -6.16
N PRO A 71 3.46 -19.72 -7.00
CA PRO A 71 4.72 -20.27 -6.49
C PRO A 71 5.53 -19.29 -5.62
N GLU A 72 5.42 -17.99 -5.88
CA GLU A 72 6.15 -16.96 -5.13
C GLU A 72 5.31 -16.32 -4.02
N GLY A 73 4.18 -16.95 -3.67
CA GLY A 73 3.26 -16.40 -2.65
C GLY A 73 3.93 -16.20 -1.29
N ALA A 74 4.77 -17.14 -0.85
CA ALA A 74 5.46 -17.03 0.43
C ALA A 74 6.45 -15.87 0.46
N ALA A 75 7.21 -15.67 -0.63
CA ALA A 75 8.13 -14.54 -0.74
C ALA A 75 7.39 -13.21 -0.78
N HIS A 76 6.26 -13.16 -1.49
CA HIS A 76 5.42 -11.97 -1.58
C HIS A 76 4.82 -11.62 -0.20
N LYS A 77 4.38 -12.64 0.54
CA LYS A 77 3.87 -12.45 1.91
C LYS A 77 4.95 -11.88 2.83
N LYS A 78 6.18 -12.33 2.68
CA LYS A 78 7.29 -11.78 3.47
C LYS A 78 7.49 -10.29 3.21
N ASP A 79 7.42 -9.87 1.94
CA ASP A 79 7.49 -8.45 1.58
C ASP A 79 6.35 -7.66 2.23
N HIS A 80 5.14 -8.23 2.27
CA HIS A 80 3.99 -7.64 2.95
C HIS A 80 4.25 -7.48 4.45
N ASP A 81 4.75 -8.52 5.09
CA ASP A 81 5.02 -8.52 6.53
C ASP A 81 6.08 -7.48 6.89
N ASP A 82 7.13 -7.37 6.09
CA ASP A 82 8.21 -6.39 6.29
C ASP A 82 7.67 -4.96 6.19
N LEU A 83 6.78 -4.70 5.23
CA LEU A 83 6.18 -3.38 5.10
C LEU A 83 5.24 -3.05 6.25
N VAL A 84 4.36 -3.99 6.62
CA VAL A 84 3.43 -3.78 7.74
C VAL A 84 4.21 -3.41 8.99
N LYS A 85 5.32 -4.10 9.25
CA LYS A 85 6.21 -3.78 10.37
C LYS A 85 6.71 -2.35 10.29
N LYS A 86 7.17 -1.92 9.12
CA LYS A 86 7.68 -0.56 8.90
C LYS A 86 6.61 0.50 9.12
N VAL A 87 5.41 0.27 8.59
CA VAL A 87 4.29 1.20 8.72
C VAL A 87 3.82 1.29 10.16
N LEU A 88 3.80 0.17 10.89
CA LEU A 88 3.46 0.16 12.31
C LEU A 88 4.49 0.93 13.15
N GLU A 89 5.77 0.88 12.79
CA GLU A 89 6.80 1.70 13.43
C GLU A 89 6.52 3.19 13.22
N ILE A 90 6.12 3.58 12.02
CA ILE A 90 5.75 4.96 11.69
C ILE A 90 4.54 5.39 12.53
N GLN A 91 3.52 4.53 12.61
CA GLN A 91 2.32 4.81 13.42
C GLN A 91 2.68 5.01 14.89
N LYS A 92 3.52 4.16 15.44
CA LYS A 92 3.95 4.26 16.84
C LYS A 92 4.66 5.59 17.10
N LYS A 93 5.57 5.99 16.22
CA LYS A 93 6.24 7.29 16.33
C LYS A 93 5.25 8.44 16.22
N TYR A 94 4.26 8.32 15.34
CA TYR A 94 3.21 9.31 15.19
C TYR A 94 2.41 9.47 16.49
N GLU A 95 2.02 8.38 17.11
CA GLU A 95 1.28 8.41 18.39
C GLU A 95 2.08 9.06 19.50
N GLN A 96 3.41 8.87 19.52
CA GLN A 96 4.28 9.44 20.54
C GLN A 96 4.63 10.90 20.27
N SER A 97 4.84 11.29 19.03
CA SER A 97 5.44 12.57 18.66
C SER A 97 4.56 13.45 17.76
N GLY A 98 3.44 12.92 17.27
CA GLY A 98 2.48 13.66 16.44
C GLY A 98 2.88 13.78 14.98
N PRO A 99 2.21 14.68 14.22
CA PRO A 99 2.37 14.77 12.75
C PRO A 99 3.78 15.12 12.27
N GLY A 100 4.62 15.68 13.13
CA GLY A 100 6.00 16.02 12.78
C GLY A 100 6.86 14.85 12.33
N VAL A 101 6.47 13.59 12.65
CA VAL A 101 7.18 12.41 12.19
C VAL A 101 6.90 12.10 10.72
N LEU A 102 5.83 12.67 10.15
CA LEU A 102 5.48 12.49 8.74
C LEU A 102 6.30 13.47 7.89
N THR A 103 7.59 13.21 7.84
CA THR A 103 8.54 14.03 7.09
C THR A 103 8.41 13.78 5.59
N ILE A 104 9.03 14.63 4.78
CA ILE A 104 9.14 14.41 3.33
C ILE A 104 9.81 13.05 3.07
N GLN A 105 10.80 12.67 3.89
CA GLN A 105 11.47 11.37 3.76
C GLN A 105 10.51 10.21 3.97
N VAL A 106 9.64 10.28 4.99
CA VAL A 106 8.63 9.23 5.23
C VAL A 106 7.64 9.16 4.07
N MET A 107 7.18 10.30 3.57
CA MET A 107 6.24 10.33 2.45
C MET A 107 6.88 9.78 1.18
N ASN A 108 8.13 10.12 0.90
CA ASN A 108 8.86 9.55 -0.23
C ASN A 108 9.06 8.06 -0.09
N PHE A 109 9.33 7.57 1.12
CA PHE A 109 9.40 6.13 1.39
C PHE A 109 8.08 5.44 1.03
N LEU A 110 6.94 5.97 1.46
CA LEU A 110 5.63 5.40 1.17
C LEU A 110 5.34 5.39 -0.34
N LYS A 111 5.65 6.48 -1.02
CA LYS A 111 5.50 6.58 -2.48
C LYS A 111 6.36 5.53 -3.19
N ASP A 112 7.64 5.51 -2.87
CA ASP A 112 8.60 4.62 -3.54
C ASP A 112 8.27 3.16 -3.25
N TRP A 113 7.90 2.86 -2.00
CA TRP A 113 7.48 1.51 -1.64
C TRP A 113 6.26 1.08 -2.46
N LEU A 114 5.21 1.90 -2.48
CA LEU A 114 3.96 1.54 -3.16
C LEU A 114 4.20 1.31 -4.65
N THR A 115 4.89 2.23 -5.32
CA THR A 115 5.13 2.11 -6.76
C THR A 115 6.08 0.96 -7.08
N ALA A 116 7.17 0.79 -6.33
CA ALA A 116 8.12 -0.29 -6.55
C ALA A 116 7.51 -1.67 -6.27
N HIS A 117 6.67 -1.77 -5.23
CA HIS A 117 6.00 -3.02 -4.89
C HIS A 117 5.02 -3.43 -6.00
N ILE A 118 4.19 -2.50 -6.47
CA ILE A 118 3.25 -2.78 -7.57
C ILE A 118 4.00 -3.19 -8.84
N LEU A 119 4.97 -2.38 -9.26
CA LEU A 119 5.71 -2.62 -10.51
C LEU A 119 6.63 -3.84 -10.43
N GLY A 120 7.24 -4.08 -9.28
CA GLY A 120 8.20 -5.17 -9.11
C GLY A 120 7.56 -6.49 -8.68
N SER A 121 6.75 -6.45 -7.63
CA SER A 121 6.21 -7.66 -6.99
C SER A 121 4.81 -8.01 -7.48
N ASP A 122 3.90 -7.04 -7.51
CA ASP A 122 2.50 -7.30 -7.87
C ASP A 122 2.33 -7.62 -9.34
N MET A 123 3.11 -6.99 -10.21
CA MET A 123 3.07 -7.30 -11.64
C MET A 123 3.44 -8.76 -11.95
N LYS A 124 4.23 -9.40 -11.08
CA LYS A 124 4.63 -10.79 -11.28
C LYS A 124 3.47 -11.76 -11.16
N TYR A 125 2.53 -11.50 -10.24
CA TYR A 125 1.40 -12.43 -10.08
C TYR A 125 0.25 -12.17 -11.06
N GLY A 126 0.20 -11.01 -11.69
CA GLY A 126 -0.90 -10.65 -12.59
C GLY A 126 -1.20 -11.72 -13.62
N PRO A 127 -0.20 -12.12 -14.46
CA PRO A 127 -0.42 -13.18 -15.45
C PRO A 127 -0.83 -14.52 -14.85
N HIS A 128 -0.30 -14.89 -13.68
CA HIS A 128 -0.68 -16.11 -12.99
C HIS A 128 -2.16 -16.10 -12.60
N LEU A 129 -2.64 -15.01 -12.00
CA LEU A 129 -4.03 -14.89 -11.58
C LEU A 129 -4.97 -14.87 -12.79
N VAL A 130 -4.62 -14.14 -13.84
CA VAL A 130 -5.42 -14.08 -15.07
C VAL A 130 -5.52 -15.48 -15.69
N ALA A 131 -4.43 -16.25 -15.73
CA ALA A 131 -4.42 -17.62 -16.23
C ALA A 131 -5.30 -18.55 -15.40
N LYS A 132 -5.53 -18.24 -14.12
CA LYS A 132 -6.41 -18.99 -13.23
C LYS A 132 -7.87 -18.49 -13.25
N GLY A 133 -8.20 -17.55 -14.14
CA GLY A 133 -9.54 -17.02 -14.29
C GLY A 133 -9.88 -15.85 -13.36
N ILE A 134 -8.91 -15.30 -12.65
CA ILE A 134 -9.08 -14.12 -11.80
C ILE A 134 -8.84 -12.88 -12.65
N LYS A 135 -9.88 -12.07 -12.82
CA LYS A 135 -9.79 -10.86 -13.69
C LYS A 135 -10.32 -9.61 -13.04
#